data_4f53b9dd5e8bda20e285ac1c6b090cad
#
_entry.id   4f53b9dd5e8bda20e285ac1c6b090cad
#
_cell.length_a   1.000
_cell.length_b   1.000
_cell.length_c   1.000
_cell.angle_alpha   90.00
_cell.angle_beta   90.00
_cell.angle_gamma   90.00
#
_symmetry.space_group_name_H-M   'P 1'
#
loop_
_entity.id
_entity.type
_entity.pdbx_description
1 polymer ?
#
loop_
_entity_poly.entity_id
_entity_poly.type
_entity_poly.pdbx_seq_one_letter_code
_entity_poly.pdbx_strand_id
1 'polypeptide(L)'
;SDDFIERFCNKLHMSYKHFLMAKEIAQKSEELGIVSENTPPSIAAGSIYLLSEVENLNLTKKMIAKDCGISEVTISKTYKKLNPFKLHLIKIPELSELESKPMFWSGGHNQEEMDIFA
;
A
#
# COMPACT_ATOMS: atom_id res chain seq x y z
N SER A 1 1.99 -3.05 17.62
CA SER A 1 0.79 -3.15 16.79
C SER A 1 1.04 -4.03 15.58
N ASP A 2 -0.01 -4.66 15.13
CA ASP A 2 0.10 -5.57 13.99
C ASP A 2 0.29 -4.76 12.71
N ASP A 3 1.32 -5.11 11.96
CA ASP A 3 1.62 -4.38 10.72
C ASP A 3 0.91 -5.04 9.54
N PHE A 4 -0.34 -4.67 9.35
CA PHE A 4 -1.14 -5.21 8.26
C PHE A 4 -0.60 -4.80 6.89
N ILE A 5 -0.04 -3.59 6.78
CA ILE A 5 0.54 -3.12 5.52
C ILE A 5 1.68 -4.03 5.08
N GLU A 6 2.63 -4.30 5.97
CA GLU A 6 3.76 -5.16 5.65
C GLU A 6 3.30 -6.57 5.28
N ARG A 7 2.41 -7.13 6.08
CA ARG A 7 1.90 -8.47 5.85
C ARG A 7 1.18 -8.59 4.51
N PHE A 8 0.32 -7.63 4.21
CA PHE A 8 -0.45 -7.64 2.96
C PHE A 8 0.44 -7.41 1.75
N CYS A 9 1.39 -6.48 1.85
CA CYS A 9 2.32 -6.23 0.76
C CYS A 9 3.18 -7.46 0.43
N ASN A 10 3.60 -8.20 1.45
CA ASN A 10 4.34 -9.44 1.24
C ASN A 10 3.47 -10.51 0.57
N LYS A 11 2.22 -10.66 1.00
CA LYS A 11 1.30 -11.62 0.39
C LYS A 11 1.02 -11.30 -1.07
N LEU A 12 1.01 -10.02 -1.42
CA LEU A 12 0.74 -9.55 -2.77
C LEU A 12 2.01 -9.41 -3.61
N HIS A 13 3.16 -9.81 -3.06
CA HIS A 13 4.46 -9.76 -3.73
C HIS A 13 4.84 -8.37 -4.22
N MET A 14 4.52 -7.34 -3.42
CA MET A 14 4.84 -5.97 -3.75
C MET A 14 6.31 -5.67 -3.44
N SER A 15 6.89 -4.73 -4.19
CA SER A 15 8.25 -4.27 -3.93
C SER A 15 8.33 -3.50 -2.61
N TYR A 16 9.53 -3.37 -2.09
CA TYR A 16 9.77 -2.57 -0.89
C TYR A 16 9.38 -1.10 -1.11
N LYS A 17 9.67 -0.58 -2.31
CA LYS A 17 9.26 0.78 -2.69
C LYS A 17 7.75 0.96 -2.55
N HIS A 18 6.99 0.05 -3.10
CA HIS A 18 5.53 0.15 -3.05
C HIS A 18 4.99 -0.10 -1.63
N PHE A 19 5.66 -0.94 -0.85
CA PHE A 19 5.33 -1.06 0.57
C PHE A 19 5.48 0.27 1.29
N LEU A 20 6.60 0.98 1.09
CA LEU A 20 6.81 2.29 1.71
C LEU A 20 5.73 3.29 1.28
N MET A 21 5.34 3.27 0.01
CA MET A 21 4.29 4.15 -0.49
C MET A 21 2.93 3.83 0.10
N ALA A 22 2.58 2.55 0.21
CA ALA A 22 1.32 2.13 0.83
C ALA A 22 1.30 2.49 2.32
N LYS A 23 2.41 2.31 3.00
CA LYS A 23 2.55 2.67 4.41
C LYS A 23 2.32 4.16 4.63
N GLU A 24 2.89 4.99 3.75
CA GLU A 24 2.69 6.44 3.81
C GLU A 24 1.22 6.80 3.61
N ILE A 25 0.55 6.18 2.64
CA ILE A 25 -0.89 6.41 2.41
C ILE A 25 -1.68 6.12 3.68
N ALA A 26 -1.44 4.95 4.28
CA ALA A 26 -2.17 4.54 5.48
C ALA A 26 -1.92 5.49 6.64
N GLN A 27 -0.67 5.82 6.93
CA GLN A 27 -0.30 6.71 8.03
C GLN A 27 -0.87 8.10 7.83
N LYS A 28 -0.72 8.66 6.64
CA LYS A 28 -1.20 10.01 6.34
C LYS A 28 -2.71 10.10 6.39
N SER A 29 -3.41 9.08 5.91
CA SER A 29 -4.88 9.06 5.96
C SER A 29 -5.38 9.03 7.40
N GLU A 30 -4.69 8.31 8.28
CA GLU A 30 -5.03 8.30 9.71
C GLU A 30 -4.76 9.66 10.34
N GLU A 31 -3.62 10.27 10.06
CA GLU A 31 -3.29 11.60 10.58
C GLU A 31 -4.31 12.66 10.17
N LEU A 32 -4.81 12.56 8.93
CA LEU A 32 -5.80 13.51 8.42
C LEU A 32 -7.23 13.19 8.85
N GLY A 33 -7.44 12.08 9.56
CA GLY A 33 -8.76 11.69 10.04
C GLY A 33 -9.72 11.20 8.95
N ILE A 34 -9.18 10.80 7.80
CA ILE A 34 -10.00 10.36 6.66
C ILE A 34 -10.65 9.00 6.92
N VAL A 35 -9.97 8.15 7.68
CA VAL A 35 -10.35 6.74 7.88
C VAL A 35 -10.61 6.41 9.36
N SER A 36 -11.07 7.38 10.14
CA SER A 36 -11.25 7.22 11.59
C SER A 36 -12.21 6.11 11.98
N GLU A 37 -13.14 5.73 11.12
CA GLU A 37 -14.10 4.67 11.37
C GLU A 37 -13.68 3.33 10.79
N ASN A 38 -12.52 3.26 10.16
CA ASN A 38 -12.03 2.04 9.52
C ASN A 38 -11.16 1.22 10.47
N THR A 39 -11.15 -0.10 10.25
CA THR A 39 -10.23 -0.99 10.97
C THR A 39 -8.84 -0.93 10.31
N PRO A 40 -7.77 -1.23 11.08
CA PRO A 40 -6.43 -1.26 10.48
C PRO A 40 -6.28 -2.13 9.23
N PRO A 41 -6.82 -3.36 9.18
CA PRO A 41 -6.71 -4.14 7.94
C PRO A 41 -7.47 -3.52 6.76
N SER A 42 -8.61 -2.86 7.00
CA SER A 42 -9.34 -2.21 5.91
C SER A 42 -8.57 -0.99 5.38
N ILE A 43 -7.91 -0.25 6.26
CA ILE A 43 -7.06 0.87 5.86
C ILE A 43 -5.90 0.36 5.00
N ALA A 44 -5.27 -0.74 5.42
CA ALA A 44 -4.17 -1.35 4.68
C ALA A 44 -4.60 -1.76 3.27
N ALA A 45 -5.70 -2.50 3.17
CA ALA A 45 -6.17 -2.99 1.88
C ALA A 45 -6.60 -1.86 0.95
N GLY A 46 -7.31 -0.87 1.48
CA GLY A 46 -7.73 0.30 0.70
C GLY A 46 -6.55 1.13 0.22
N SER A 47 -5.54 1.30 1.06
CA SER A 47 -4.31 2.04 0.71
C SER A 47 -3.55 1.33 -0.42
N ILE A 48 -3.44 0.01 -0.34
CA ILE A 48 -2.80 -0.79 -1.38
C ILE A 48 -3.57 -0.67 -2.69
N TYR A 49 -4.90 -0.71 -2.63
CA TYR A 49 -5.70 -0.58 -3.85
C TYR A 49 -5.55 0.80 -4.48
N LEU A 50 -5.55 1.88 -3.68
CA LEU A 50 -5.30 3.22 -4.21
C LEU A 50 -3.94 3.28 -4.90
N LEU A 51 -2.92 2.74 -4.26
CA LEU A 51 -1.57 2.72 -4.84
C LEU A 51 -1.54 1.94 -6.14
N SER A 52 -2.22 0.80 -6.19
CA SER A 52 -2.29 -0.02 -7.41
C SER A 52 -2.88 0.76 -8.56
N GLU A 53 -3.92 1.57 -8.31
CA GLU A 53 -4.53 2.40 -9.35
C GLU A 53 -3.58 3.50 -9.82
N VAL A 54 -2.90 4.16 -8.89
CA VAL A 54 -1.99 5.27 -9.22
C VAL A 54 -0.73 4.78 -9.94
N GLU A 55 -0.17 3.66 -9.50
CA GLU A 55 1.10 3.13 -10.02
C GLU A 55 0.93 2.02 -11.05
N ASN A 56 -0.29 1.69 -11.43
CA ASN A 56 -0.59 0.64 -12.41
C ASN A 56 0.03 -0.71 -12.06
N LEU A 57 -0.20 -1.15 -10.82
CA LEU A 57 0.39 -2.40 -10.33
C LEU A 57 -0.40 -3.65 -10.72
N ASN A 58 -1.57 -3.48 -11.35
CA ASN A 58 -2.43 -4.59 -11.74
C ASN A 58 -2.95 -5.43 -10.58
N LEU A 59 -3.05 -4.83 -9.39
CA LEU A 59 -3.65 -5.47 -8.22
C LEU A 59 -5.13 -5.09 -8.18
N THR A 60 -5.98 -6.05 -8.52
CA THR A 60 -7.43 -5.83 -8.53
C THR A 60 -7.99 -5.95 -7.12
N LYS A 61 -9.20 -5.40 -6.92
CA LYS A 61 -9.91 -5.59 -5.64
C LYS A 61 -10.08 -7.08 -5.32
N LYS A 62 -10.37 -7.88 -6.34
CA LYS A 62 -10.55 -9.32 -6.18
C LYS A 62 -9.28 -10.00 -5.67
N MET A 63 -8.13 -9.65 -6.22
CA MET A 63 -6.84 -10.20 -5.78
C MET A 63 -6.54 -9.81 -4.34
N ILE A 64 -6.72 -8.54 -4.02
CA ILE A 64 -6.47 -8.04 -2.67
C ILE A 64 -7.42 -8.70 -1.67
N ALA A 65 -8.70 -8.80 -2.04
CA ALA A 65 -9.70 -9.44 -1.18
C ALA A 65 -9.33 -10.89 -0.88
N LYS A 66 -8.92 -11.62 -1.92
CA LYS A 66 -8.57 -13.04 -1.76
C LYS A 66 -7.33 -13.22 -0.89
N ASP A 67 -6.28 -12.47 -1.17
CA ASP A 67 -5.00 -12.68 -0.50
C ASP A 67 -4.95 -12.06 0.90
N CYS A 68 -5.69 -11.00 1.13
CA CYS A 68 -5.65 -10.27 2.41
C CYS A 68 -6.85 -10.53 3.31
N GLY A 69 -7.87 -11.22 2.80
CA GLY A 69 -9.05 -11.56 3.61
C GLY A 69 -9.96 -10.37 3.91
N ILE A 70 -9.97 -9.37 3.04
CA ILE A 70 -10.83 -8.18 3.17
C ILE A 70 -11.83 -8.21 2.02
N SER A 71 -13.11 -7.93 2.31
CA SER A 71 -14.13 -7.97 1.26
C SER A 71 -13.91 -6.87 0.22
N GLU A 72 -14.29 -7.15 -1.03
CA GLU A 72 -14.20 -6.16 -2.10
C GLU A 72 -15.03 -4.91 -1.78
N VAL A 73 -16.16 -5.09 -1.11
CA VAL A 73 -17.02 -3.96 -0.70
C VAL A 73 -16.25 -3.04 0.25
N THR A 74 -15.56 -3.60 1.23
CA THR A 74 -14.77 -2.83 2.18
C THR A 74 -13.61 -2.10 1.48
N ILE A 75 -12.92 -2.80 0.56
CA ILE A 75 -11.85 -2.18 -0.22
C ILE A 75 -12.39 -1.00 -1.02
N SER A 76 -13.53 -1.18 -1.69
CA SER A 76 -14.17 -0.12 -2.47
C SER A 76 -14.54 1.08 -1.61
N LYS A 77 -15.16 0.84 -0.46
CA LYS A 77 -15.57 1.94 0.44
C LYS A 77 -14.38 2.70 0.97
N THR A 78 -13.33 2.00 1.38
CA THR A 78 -12.10 2.64 1.88
C THR A 78 -11.43 3.44 0.77
N TYR A 79 -11.31 2.85 -0.41
CA TYR A 79 -10.75 3.53 -1.58
C TYR A 79 -11.49 4.84 -1.89
N LYS A 80 -12.82 4.82 -1.85
CA LYS A 80 -13.61 6.03 -2.12
C LYS A 80 -13.36 7.15 -1.12
N LYS A 81 -13.00 6.80 0.12
CA LYS A 81 -12.63 7.82 1.12
C LYS A 81 -11.24 8.39 0.83
N LEU A 82 -10.31 7.56 0.36
CA LEU A 82 -8.91 7.95 0.13
C LEU A 82 -8.72 8.70 -1.17
N ASN A 83 -9.40 8.28 -2.23
CA ASN A 83 -9.16 8.78 -3.58
C ASN A 83 -9.23 10.29 -3.74
N PRO A 84 -10.19 11.01 -3.11
CA PRO A 84 -10.23 12.48 -3.23
C PRO A 84 -8.98 13.17 -2.69
N PHE A 85 -8.23 12.51 -1.82
CA PHE A 85 -7.04 13.07 -1.17
C PHE A 85 -5.74 12.51 -1.70
N LYS A 86 -5.79 11.78 -2.82
CA LYS A 86 -4.62 11.04 -3.31
C LYS A 86 -3.38 11.89 -3.51
N LEU A 87 -3.52 13.15 -3.92
CA LEU A 87 -2.39 14.04 -4.12
C LEU A 87 -1.67 14.39 -2.81
N HIS A 88 -2.37 14.29 -1.69
CA HIS A 88 -1.79 14.50 -0.37
C HIS A 88 -1.26 13.22 0.26
N LEU A 89 -1.68 12.06 -0.26
CA LEU A 89 -1.36 10.76 0.32
C LEU A 89 -0.19 10.08 -0.38
N ILE A 90 -0.02 10.33 -1.67
CA ILE A 90 1.02 9.67 -2.46
C ILE A 90 2.33 10.43 -2.29
N LYS A 91 3.37 9.70 -1.86
CA LYS A 91 4.69 10.26 -1.70
C LYS A 91 5.70 9.28 -2.28
N ILE A 92 6.60 9.79 -3.13
CA ILE A 92 7.68 8.98 -3.67
C ILE A 92 8.76 8.86 -2.58
N PRO A 93 9.17 7.63 -2.21
CA PRO A 93 10.20 7.46 -1.19
C PRO A 93 11.54 8.08 -1.62
N GLU A 94 12.29 8.58 -0.64
CA GLU A 94 13.63 9.07 -0.90
C GLU A 94 14.58 7.90 -1.13
N LEU A 95 15.68 8.15 -1.84
CA LEU A 95 16.66 7.12 -2.14
C LEU A 95 17.20 6.46 -0.87
N SER A 96 17.43 7.25 0.18
CA SER A 96 17.91 6.72 1.46
C SER A 96 16.95 5.71 2.07
N GLU A 97 15.64 5.93 1.92
CA GLU A 97 14.63 4.99 2.41
C GLU A 97 14.67 3.68 1.61
N LEU A 98 14.84 3.78 0.30
CA LEU A 98 14.91 2.62 -0.58
C LEU A 98 16.19 1.80 -0.32
N GLU A 99 17.30 2.47 -0.05
CA GLU A 99 18.57 1.83 0.24
C GLU A 99 18.56 1.09 1.58
N SER A 100 17.66 1.45 2.48
CA SER A 100 17.52 0.79 3.77
C SER A 100 16.64 -0.46 3.74
N LYS A 101 16.32 -0.96 2.54
CA LYS A 101 15.50 -2.16 2.39
C LYS A 101 16.06 -3.34 3.20
N PRO A 102 15.24 -3.96 4.05
CA PRO A 102 15.70 -5.11 4.83
C PRO A 102 16.08 -6.28 3.94
N MET A 103 17.12 -7.00 4.32
CA MET A 103 17.57 -8.17 3.55
C MET A 103 16.50 -9.28 3.52
N PHE A 104 15.65 -9.33 4.54
CA PHE A 104 14.60 -10.35 4.64
C PHE A 104 13.29 -9.94 3.95
N TRP A 105 13.26 -8.82 3.23
CA TRP A 105 12.05 -8.42 2.53
C TRP A 105 11.67 -9.50 1.52
N SER A 106 10.47 -10.06 1.67
CA SER A 106 10.01 -11.20 0.88
C SER A 106 9.05 -10.85 -0.23
N GLY A 107 8.69 -9.57 -0.37
CA GLY A 107 7.86 -9.12 -1.47
C GLY A 107 8.62 -9.13 -2.78
N GLY A 108 7.91 -8.80 -3.88
CA GLY A 108 8.51 -8.75 -5.21
C GLY A 108 9.34 -7.50 -5.44
N HIS A 109 9.90 -7.43 -6.64
CA HIS A 109 10.60 -6.26 -7.14
C HIS A 109 9.87 -5.75 -8.38
N ASN A 110 9.82 -4.42 -8.54
CA ASN A 110 9.33 -3.86 -9.77
C ASN A 110 10.50 -3.33 -10.61
N GLN A 111 10.23 -2.96 -11.84
CA GLN A 111 11.27 -2.50 -12.76
C GLN A 111 11.98 -1.23 -12.22
N GLU A 112 11.23 -0.32 -11.63
CA GLU A 112 11.80 0.92 -11.09
C GLU A 112 12.78 0.65 -9.96
N GLU A 113 12.45 -0.28 -9.06
CA GLU A 113 13.34 -0.66 -7.97
C GLU A 113 14.60 -1.32 -8.51
N MET A 114 14.48 -2.16 -9.51
CA MET A 114 15.62 -2.81 -10.15
C MET A 114 16.53 -1.79 -10.81
N ASP A 115 15.97 -0.78 -11.48
CA ASP A 115 16.72 0.27 -12.14
C ASP A 115 17.53 1.10 -11.15
N ILE A 116 17.01 1.31 -9.94
CA ILE A 116 17.71 2.06 -8.90
C ILE A 116 18.97 1.33 -8.45
N PHE A 117 18.92 0.00 -8.38
CA PHE A 117 20.00 -0.81 -7.84
C PHE A 117 20.85 -1.50 -8.92
N ALA A 118 20.49 -1.31 -10.16
CA ALA A 118 21.26 -1.86 -11.26
C ALA A 118 22.48 -0.99 -11.57
#